data_2ebe4a6ec55a03dbdb3d4f934c84bb75
#
_entry.id   2ebe4a6ec55a03dbdb3d4f934c84bb75
#
_cell.length_a   1.000
_cell.length_b   1.000
_cell.length_c   1.000
_cell.angle_alpha   90.00
_cell.angle_beta   90.00
_cell.angle_gamma   90.00
#
_symmetry.space_group_name_H-M   'P 1'
#
loop_
_entity.id
_entity.type
_entity.pdbx_description
1 polymer ?
#
loop_
_entity_poly.entity_id
_entity_poly.type
_entity_poly.pdbx_seq_one_letter_code
_entity_poly.pdbx_strand_id
1 'polypeptide(L)'
;TAYRRQRQMCIRDRNIPIQIAQIAKSNSIKSFFFVSSGYADPKNSSDYLKFKGLVEQEIKNQNFDKIGIMRPSFLLGNRKEKRIGEKFGIILFKFLTPILVGPLRKMRPIRAEIVAKAMVKLANENINQSIFESNEIAELVR
;
A
#
# COMPACT_ATOMS: atom_id res chain seq x y z
N THR A 1 21.10 5.41 14.22
CA THR A 1 21.65 5.87 12.95
C THR A 1 21.11 5.02 11.78
N ALA A 2 21.67 5.06 10.57
CA ALA A 2 21.16 4.37 9.37
C ALA A 2 20.95 2.86 9.57
N TYR A 3 21.89 2.15 10.18
CA TYR A 3 21.79 0.71 10.49
C TYR A 3 20.59 0.37 11.40
N ARG A 4 20.31 1.21 12.40
CA ARG A 4 19.17 1.03 13.30
C ARG A 4 17.83 1.23 12.56
N ARG A 5 17.74 2.20 11.64
CA ARG A 5 16.56 2.43 10.80
C ARG A 5 16.33 1.26 9.83
N GLN A 6 17.39 0.78 9.19
CA GLN A 6 17.31 -0.36 8.27
C GLN A 6 16.86 -1.63 9.00
N ARG A 7 17.36 -1.91 10.20
CA ARG A 7 16.92 -3.05 11.02
C ARG A 7 15.47 -2.91 11.45
N GLN A 8 15.00 -1.72 11.82
CA GLN A 8 13.59 -1.48 12.15
C GLN A 8 12.69 -1.65 10.93
N MET A 9 13.11 -1.20 9.75
CA MET A 9 12.42 -1.44 8.49
C MET A 9 12.29 -2.93 8.18
N CYS A 10 13.37 -3.70 8.29
CA CYS A 10 13.33 -5.15 8.05
C CYS A 10 12.35 -5.87 8.98
N ILE A 11 12.35 -5.54 10.27
CA ILE A 11 11.47 -6.19 11.25
C ILE A 11 10.03 -5.75 11.05
N ARG A 12 9.79 -4.46 11.01
CA ARG A 12 8.44 -3.87 11.03
C ARG A 12 7.73 -3.95 9.70
N ASP A 13 8.44 -3.65 8.61
CA ASP A 13 7.82 -3.54 7.29
C ASP A 13 7.88 -4.85 6.48
N ARG A 14 8.73 -5.80 6.87
CA ARG A 14 8.84 -7.11 6.21
C ARG A 14 8.40 -8.25 7.10
N ASN A 15 9.07 -8.50 8.22
CA ASN A 15 8.88 -9.73 8.99
C ASN A 15 7.50 -9.79 9.65
N ILE A 16 7.01 -8.70 10.24
CA ILE A 16 5.71 -8.67 10.92
C ILE A 16 4.56 -8.98 9.95
N PRO A 17 4.41 -8.30 8.79
CA PRO A 17 3.35 -8.63 7.85
C PRO A 17 3.39 -10.08 7.36
N ILE A 18 4.58 -10.63 7.11
CA ILE A 18 4.73 -12.03 6.68
C ILE A 18 4.28 -12.98 7.79
N GLN A 19 4.72 -12.77 9.02
CA GLN A 19 4.30 -13.58 10.16
C GLN A 19 2.79 -13.53 10.39
N ILE A 20 2.18 -12.35 10.30
CA ILE A 20 0.73 -12.19 10.40
C ILE A 20 0.03 -12.98 9.29
N ALA A 21 0.51 -12.92 8.06
CA ALA A 21 -0.06 -13.69 6.96
C ALA A 21 0.05 -15.21 7.19
N GLN A 22 1.20 -15.68 7.66
CA GLN A 22 1.41 -17.08 8.00
C GLN A 22 0.46 -17.56 9.11
N ILE A 23 0.34 -16.78 10.20
CA ILE A 23 -0.57 -17.07 11.31
C ILE A 23 -2.03 -17.04 10.83
N ALA A 24 -2.41 -16.07 10.01
CA ALA A 24 -3.75 -16.00 9.44
C ALA A 24 -4.05 -17.25 8.61
N LYS A 25 -3.13 -17.67 7.76
CA LYS A 25 -3.30 -18.86 6.92
C LYS A 25 -3.38 -20.15 7.76
N SER A 26 -2.55 -20.31 8.78
CA SER A 26 -2.60 -21.47 9.68
C SER A 26 -3.90 -21.55 10.50
N ASN A 27 -4.58 -20.41 10.71
CA ASN A 27 -5.89 -20.34 11.33
C ASN A 27 -7.05 -20.37 10.32
N SER A 28 -6.81 -20.86 9.10
CA SER A 28 -7.83 -21.05 8.06
C SER A 28 -8.53 -19.74 7.62
N ILE A 29 -7.89 -18.59 7.82
CA ILE A 29 -8.38 -17.31 7.29
C ILE A 29 -8.31 -17.36 5.76
N LYS A 30 -9.43 -17.05 5.10
CA LYS A 30 -9.57 -17.16 3.65
C LYS A 30 -9.14 -15.91 2.89
N SER A 31 -9.24 -14.73 3.52
CA SER A 31 -9.00 -13.45 2.87
C SER A 31 -7.91 -12.65 3.60
N PHE A 32 -7.00 -12.06 2.86
CA PHE A 32 -5.92 -11.24 3.42
C PHE A 32 -5.77 -9.93 2.66
N PHE A 33 -5.80 -8.81 3.38
CA PHE A 33 -5.67 -7.46 2.81
C PHE A 33 -4.44 -6.77 3.39
N PHE A 34 -3.63 -6.19 2.51
CA PHE A 34 -2.35 -5.58 2.88
C PHE A 34 -2.17 -4.22 2.23
N VAL A 35 -1.73 -3.22 3.01
CA VAL A 35 -1.34 -1.92 2.49
C VAL A 35 0.16 -1.93 2.23
N SER A 36 0.49 -1.94 0.94
CA SER A 36 1.85 -1.87 0.42
C SER A 36 2.25 -0.43 0.09
N SER A 37 2.95 -0.22 -0.97
CA SER A 37 3.36 1.08 -1.49
C SER A 37 3.33 1.07 -3.01
N GLY A 38 2.99 2.19 -3.62
CA GLY A 38 3.20 2.39 -5.04
C GLY A 38 4.65 2.09 -5.42
N TYR A 39 4.85 1.48 -6.57
CA TYR A 39 6.16 1.05 -7.07
C TYR A 39 6.87 -0.04 -6.24
N ALA A 40 6.17 -0.75 -5.35
CA ALA A 40 6.73 -1.90 -4.66
C ALA A 40 7.17 -2.97 -5.68
N ASP A 41 8.45 -3.31 -5.67
CA ASP A 41 9.06 -4.28 -6.58
C ASP A 41 10.26 -4.94 -5.90
N PRO A 42 10.35 -6.29 -5.87
CA PRO A 42 11.48 -7.01 -5.29
C PRO A 42 12.84 -6.64 -5.90
N LYS A 43 12.84 -6.11 -7.13
CA LYS A 43 14.04 -5.68 -7.86
C LYS A 43 14.32 -4.17 -7.75
N ASN A 44 13.51 -3.43 -6.99
CA ASN A 44 13.66 -1.99 -6.86
C ASN A 44 15.00 -1.63 -6.20
N SER A 45 15.62 -0.53 -6.63
CA SER A 45 16.86 -0.01 -6.05
C SER A 45 16.67 0.58 -4.64
N SER A 46 15.47 1.05 -4.32
CA SER A 46 15.12 1.51 -2.97
C SER A 46 14.85 0.32 -2.06
N ASP A 47 15.60 0.21 -0.95
CA ASP A 47 15.41 -0.85 0.05
C ASP A 47 13.97 -0.93 0.55
N TYR A 48 13.33 0.21 0.77
CA TYR A 48 11.92 0.26 1.21
C TYR A 48 10.97 -0.37 0.19
N LEU A 49 11.06 0.02 -1.08
CA LEU A 49 10.20 -0.49 -2.14
C LEU A 49 10.50 -1.95 -2.46
N LYS A 50 11.77 -2.34 -2.38
CA LYS A 50 12.21 -3.73 -2.49
C LYS A 50 11.61 -4.59 -1.40
N PHE A 51 11.67 -4.15 -0.13
CA PHE A 51 11.08 -4.89 0.99
C PHE A 51 9.57 -5.01 0.85
N LYS A 52 8.88 -3.95 0.44
CA LYS A 52 7.43 -4.02 0.16
C LYS A 52 7.12 -5.03 -0.93
N GLY A 53 7.87 -5.04 -2.03
CA GLY A 53 7.72 -6.03 -3.10
C GLY A 53 7.95 -7.47 -2.64
N LEU A 54 8.97 -7.71 -1.80
CA LEU A 54 9.21 -9.04 -1.21
C LEU A 54 8.07 -9.48 -0.30
N VAL A 55 7.51 -8.58 0.52
CA VAL A 55 6.34 -8.88 1.36
C VAL A 55 5.13 -9.26 0.52
N GLU A 56 4.89 -8.55 -0.57
CA GLU A 56 3.79 -8.87 -1.49
C GLU A 56 3.94 -10.27 -2.11
N GLN A 57 5.16 -10.65 -2.49
CA GLN A 57 5.42 -12.00 -2.99
C GLN A 57 5.13 -13.06 -1.92
N GLU A 58 5.63 -12.85 -0.71
CA GLU A 58 5.41 -13.80 0.40
C GLU A 58 3.93 -13.94 0.77
N ILE A 59 3.17 -12.85 0.78
CA ILE A 59 1.72 -12.89 1.01
C ILE A 59 1.02 -13.67 -0.10
N LYS A 60 1.38 -13.47 -1.37
CA LYS A 60 0.81 -14.22 -2.49
C LYS A 60 1.13 -15.73 -2.40
N ASN A 61 2.34 -16.08 -1.97
CA ASN A 61 2.76 -17.47 -1.82
C ASN A 61 1.98 -18.22 -0.71
N GLN A 62 1.29 -17.50 0.21
CA GLN A 62 0.43 -18.13 1.21
C GLN A 62 -0.87 -18.72 0.62
N ASN A 63 -1.19 -18.41 -0.65
CA ASN A 63 -2.36 -18.94 -1.34
C ASN A 63 -3.68 -18.75 -0.58
N PHE A 64 -3.97 -17.52 -0.15
CA PHE A 64 -5.29 -17.16 0.36
C PHE A 64 -6.33 -17.24 -0.77
N ASP A 65 -7.56 -17.58 -0.44
CA ASP A 65 -8.66 -17.61 -1.40
C ASP A 65 -8.89 -16.21 -2.00
N LYS A 66 -8.61 -15.17 -1.21
CA LYS A 66 -8.73 -13.79 -1.63
C LYS A 66 -7.59 -12.94 -1.08
N ILE A 67 -6.93 -12.20 -1.95
CA ILE A 67 -5.84 -11.27 -1.58
C ILE A 67 -6.16 -9.89 -2.13
N GLY A 68 -6.03 -8.87 -1.28
CA GLY A 68 -6.11 -7.46 -1.70
C GLY A 68 -4.88 -6.68 -1.26
N ILE A 69 -4.01 -6.33 -2.20
CA ILE A 69 -2.80 -5.54 -1.97
C ILE A 69 -3.04 -4.12 -2.48
N MET A 70 -3.15 -3.19 -1.54
CA MET A 70 -3.30 -1.77 -1.86
C MET A 70 -1.93 -1.12 -2.04
N ARG A 71 -1.68 -0.51 -3.18
CA ARG A 71 -0.46 0.24 -3.49
C ARG A 71 -0.72 1.75 -3.59
N PRO A 72 -1.02 2.43 -2.47
CA PRO A 72 -1.15 3.89 -2.50
C PRO A 72 0.20 4.52 -2.85
N SER A 73 0.20 5.58 -3.67
CA SER A 73 1.41 6.33 -3.98
C SER A 73 1.82 7.20 -2.79
N PHE A 74 0.98 8.16 -2.43
CA PHE A 74 1.14 9.01 -1.25
C PHE A 74 -0.14 9.02 -0.44
N LEU A 75 -0.05 8.62 0.84
CA LEU A 75 -1.18 8.64 1.75
C LEU A 75 -1.34 10.04 2.35
N LEU A 76 -2.49 10.65 2.04
CA LEU A 76 -2.95 11.87 2.72
C LEU A 76 -3.73 11.47 3.97
N GLY A 77 -3.23 11.81 5.13
CA GLY A 77 -3.87 11.53 6.41
C GLY A 77 -3.74 12.72 7.36
N ASN A 78 -4.63 12.76 8.34
CA ASN A 78 -4.62 13.77 9.40
C ASN A 78 -3.57 13.41 10.47
N ARG A 79 -2.27 13.54 10.14
CA ARG A 79 -1.21 13.39 11.14
C ARG A 79 -1.17 14.64 12.00
N LYS A 80 -1.26 14.46 13.34
CA LYS A 80 -1.15 15.54 14.33
C LYS A 80 0.21 16.27 14.31
N GLU A 81 1.25 15.67 13.70
CA GLU A 81 2.55 16.30 13.52
C GLU A 81 2.59 17.05 12.19
N LYS A 82 2.34 18.35 12.28
CA LYS A 82 2.47 19.31 11.18
C LYS A 82 3.94 19.55 10.87
N ARG A 83 4.53 18.78 9.98
CA ARG A 83 5.78 19.17 9.33
C ARG A 83 5.45 20.23 8.28
N ILE A 84 6.09 21.40 8.39
CA ILE A 84 5.85 22.58 7.53
C ILE A 84 5.94 22.26 6.02
N GLY A 85 6.74 21.24 5.62
CA GLY A 85 6.83 20.75 4.25
C GLY A 85 5.59 20.04 3.69
N GLU A 86 4.68 19.51 4.54
CA GLU A 86 3.47 18.82 4.06
C GLU A 86 2.44 19.76 3.45
N LYS A 87 2.32 21.01 3.94
CA LYS A 87 1.41 22.00 3.35
C LYS A 87 1.83 22.38 1.94
N PHE A 88 3.11 22.59 1.70
CA PHE A 88 3.65 22.86 0.36
C PHE A 88 3.48 21.65 -0.58
N GLY A 89 3.70 20.43 -0.09
CA GLY A 89 3.48 19.20 -0.84
C GLY A 89 2.03 19.04 -1.28
N ILE A 90 1.07 19.27 -0.38
CA ILE A 90 -0.37 19.16 -0.69
C ILE A 90 -0.80 20.20 -1.71
N ILE A 91 -0.33 21.45 -1.61
CA ILE A 91 -0.64 22.53 -2.55
C ILE A 91 -0.03 22.21 -3.92
N LEU A 92 1.24 21.82 -3.95
CA LEU A 92 1.94 21.45 -5.18
C LEU A 92 1.24 20.26 -5.87
N PHE A 93 0.81 19.23 -5.10
CA PHE A 93 0.06 18.10 -5.64
C PHE A 93 -1.32 18.48 -6.16
N LYS A 94 -2.02 19.41 -5.54
CA LYS A 94 -3.30 19.93 -6.09
C LYS A 94 -3.12 20.56 -7.47
N PHE A 95 -2.04 21.30 -7.68
CA PHE A 95 -1.72 21.88 -8.99
C PHE A 95 -1.21 20.85 -10.01
N LEU A 96 -0.52 19.79 -9.57
CA LEU A 96 -0.03 18.71 -10.43
C LEU A 96 -1.11 17.66 -10.77
N THR A 97 -2.15 17.52 -9.95
CA THR A 97 -3.21 16.51 -10.15
C THR A 97 -3.86 16.53 -11.53
N PRO A 98 -4.18 17.70 -12.15
CA PRO A 98 -4.73 17.72 -13.50
C PRO A 98 -3.73 17.30 -14.58
N ILE A 99 -2.42 17.37 -14.31
CA ILE A 99 -1.35 16.98 -15.23
C ILE A 99 -1.07 15.47 -15.14
N LEU A 100 -1.42 14.85 -14.01
CA LEU A 100 -1.25 13.41 -13.79
C LEU A 100 -2.39 12.62 -14.48
N VAL A 101 -2.32 12.52 -15.82
CA VAL A 101 -3.26 11.76 -16.67
C VAL A 101 -2.57 10.52 -17.26
N GLY A 102 -3.34 9.59 -17.81
CA GLY A 102 -2.81 8.36 -18.41
C GLY A 102 -2.04 7.51 -17.38
N PRO A 103 -0.83 7.02 -17.72
CA PRO A 103 -0.05 6.14 -16.85
C PRO A 103 0.42 6.83 -15.55
N LEU A 104 0.40 8.17 -15.50
CA LEU A 104 0.77 8.91 -14.28
C LEU A 104 -0.36 8.99 -13.25
N ARG A 105 -1.56 8.54 -13.57
CA ARG A 105 -2.70 8.49 -12.62
C ARG A 105 -2.39 7.72 -11.34
N LYS A 106 -1.59 6.66 -11.43
CA LYS A 106 -1.15 5.87 -10.28
C LYS A 106 -0.29 6.63 -9.28
N MET A 107 0.29 7.78 -9.67
CA MET A 107 1.06 8.67 -8.79
C MET A 107 0.18 9.64 -7.99
N ARG A 108 -1.12 9.71 -8.26
CA ARG A 108 -2.02 10.61 -7.54
C ARG A 108 -2.06 10.27 -6.06
N PRO A 109 -1.91 11.27 -5.17
CA PRO A 109 -2.10 11.07 -3.74
C PRO A 109 -3.52 10.61 -3.44
N ILE A 110 -3.66 9.74 -2.43
CA ILE A 110 -4.94 9.18 -2.02
C ILE A 110 -5.12 9.36 -0.51
N ARG A 111 -6.35 9.64 -0.08
CA ARG A 111 -6.67 9.75 1.35
C ARG A 111 -6.72 8.35 1.97
N ALA A 112 -6.19 8.22 3.19
CA ALA A 112 -6.20 6.95 3.92
C ALA A 112 -7.61 6.38 4.11
N GLU A 113 -8.62 7.26 4.27
CA GLU A 113 -10.03 6.85 4.39
C GLU A 113 -10.55 6.17 3.11
N ILE A 114 -10.09 6.61 1.92
CA ILE A 114 -10.47 5.99 0.64
C ILE A 114 -9.86 4.59 0.54
N VAL A 115 -8.59 4.44 0.96
CA VAL A 115 -7.94 3.12 1.00
C VAL A 115 -8.69 2.17 1.93
N ALA A 116 -9.06 2.64 3.13
CA ALA A 116 -9.83 1.84 4.09
C ALA A 116 -11.20 1.42 3.53
N LYS A 117 -11.95 2.35 2.91
CA LYS A 117 -13.23 2.04 2.26
C LYS A 117 -13.08 1.03 1.14
N ALA A 118 -12.05 1.17 0.30
CA ALA A 118 -11.76 0.21 -0.76
C ALA A 118 -11.47 -1.19 -0.22
N MET A 119 -10.67 -1.29 0.87
CA MET A 119 -10.40 -2.57 1.52
C MET A 119 -11.68 -3.23 2.05
N VAL A 120 -12.57 -2.47 2.70
CA VAL A 120 -13.86 -2.98 3.18
C VAL A 120 -14.74 -3.44 2.02
N LYS A 121 -14.82 -2.66 0.95
CA LYS A 121 -15.57 -3.04 -0.25
C LYS A 121 -15.03 -4.33 -0.86
N LEU A 122 -13.72 -4.42 -1.06
CA LEU A 122 -13.07 -5.63 -1.57
C LEU A 122 -13.29 -6.85 -0.67
N ALA A 123 -13.36 -6.68 0.65
CA ALA A 123 -13.62 -7.78 1.56
C ALA A 123 -15.00 -8.42 1.29
N ASN A 124 -15.98 -7.63 0.89
CA ASN A 124 -17.37 -8.05 0.68
C ASN A 124 -17.71 -8.42 -0.78
N GLU A 125 -16.90 -8.02 -1.76
CA GLU A 125 -17.15 -8.26 -3.18
C GLU A 125 -16.17 -9.27 -3.77
N ASN A 126 -16.61 -10.06 -4.74
CA ASN A 126 -15.75 -10.98 -5.48
C ASN A 126 -15.08 -10.24 -6.64
N ILE A 127 -13.84 -9.84 -6.45
CA ILE A 127 -13.01 -9.19 -7.46
C ILE A 127 -11.79 -10.07 -7.72
N ASN A 128 -11.55 -10.42 -8.96
CA ASN A 128 -10.45 -11.33 -9.36
C ASN A 128 -9.05 -10.67 -9.40
N GLN A 129 -8.97 -9.38 -9.08
CA GLN A 129 -7.70 -8.63 -9.03
C GLN A 129 -7.14 -8.67 -7.62
N SER A 130 -5.81 -8.86 -7.50
CA SER A 130 -5.13 -8.93 -6.21
C SER A 130 -4.30 -7.70 -5.87
N ILE A 131 -3.92 -6.86 -6.84
CA ILE A 131 -3.12 -5.63 -6.64
C ILE A 131 -3.91 -4.45 -7.18
N PHE A 132 -3.96 -3.39 -6.40
CA PHE A 132 -4.69 -2.15 -6.72
C PHE A 132 -3.77 -0.94 -6.55
N GLU A 133 -3.52 -0.21 -7.63
CA GLU A 133 -2.78 1.03 -7.64
C GLU A 133 -3.67 2.21 -7.18
N SER A 134 -3.08 3.37 -6.85
CA SER A 134 -3.81 4.54 -6.30
C SER A 134 -5.07 4.94 -7.07
N ASN A 135 -5.02 4.91 -8.40
CA ASN A 135 -6.17 5.25 -9.25
C ASN A 135 -7.27 4.20 -9.17
N GLU A 136 -6.91 2.91 -9.17
CA GLU A 136 -7.87 1.79 -9.07
C GLU A 136 -8.52 1.76 -7.69
N ILE A 137 -7.75 2.01 -6.61
CA ILE A 137 -8.28 2.15 -5.25
C ILE A 137 -9.33 3.27 -5.18
N ALA A 138 -9.06 4.41 -5.83
CA ALA A 138 -10.00 5.53 -5.85
C ALA A 138 -11.26 5.23 -6.67
N GLU A 139 -11.15 4.45 -7.75
CA GLU A 139 -12.26 4.02 -8.59
C GLU A 139 -13.17 3.02 -7.88
N LEU A 140 -12.62 2.15 -7.04
CA LEU A 140 -13.41 1.21 -6.23
C LEU A 140 -14.42 1.89 -5.30
N VAL A 141 -14.20 3.14 -4.91
CA VAL A 141 -15.01 3.85 -3.90
C VAL A 141 -15.89 4.96 -4.51
N ARG A 142 -15.81 5.12 -5.83
CA ARG A 142 -16.75 5.98 -6.57
C ARG A 142 -18.08 5.27 -6.79
#